data_6154cca2900e1d23f1b03510c752783b
#
_entry.id   6154cca2900e1d23f1b03510c752783b
#
_cell.length_a   1.000
_cell.length_b   1.000
_cell.length_c   1.000
_cell.angle_alpha   90.00
_cell.angle_beta   90.00
_cell.angle_gamma   90.00
#
_symmetry.space_group_name_H-M   'P 1'
#
loop_
_entity.id
_entity.type
_entity.pdbx_description
1 polymer ?
#
loop_
_entity_poly.entity_id
_entity_poly.type
_entity_poly.pdbx_seq_one_letter_code
_entity_poly.pdbx_strand_id
1 'polypeptide(L)'
;MLGSNCGPRRNPNEKRYDLKGKVVAVNKSDHTATIAHEDIKGYMPAMTMPFKIKSDADLEMLGAGDQVTGTLVVDDVESWVEIAAIVEGPVTISQNVDVPGEPKPGTDVPDFGLVNQDGKRIHLAQYRGRALALTFIYTRCPMPDQCTLMSNNFAAIDQELQKQPDVYAKTHLLTISFDPEYDSPKVLRSYGASHSGRYTDETFQHWEFATGSPDEVKGIAQFFGLRYFHDTESGQDQVIHSLRTVLIGPDGKLFKLYRGNEWKPAEIVNDLQSLAQK
;
A
#
# COMPACT_ATOMS: atom_id res chain seq x y z
N MET A 1 -8.88 -18.29 41.30
CA MET A 1 -9.97 -18.17 40.32
C MET A 1 -9.32 -18.25 38.95
N LEU A 2 -9.52 -19.37 38.26
CA LEU A 2 -8.96 -19.64 36.95
C LEU A 2 -9.91 -19.04 35.91
N GLY A 3 -9.46 -17.97 35.22
CA GLY A 3 -10.20 -17.40 34.11
C GLY A 3 -10.14 -18.31 32.89
N SER A 4 -11.28 -18.85 32.50
CA SER A 4 -11.44 -19.64 31.28
C SER A 4 -11.31 -18.74 30.08
N ASN A 5 -10.26 -18.96 29.31
CA ASN A 5 -10.04 -18.32 28.00
C ASN A 5 -11.03 -18.98 27.02
N CYS A 6 -12.17 -18.32 26.74
CA CYS A 6 -13.13 -18.75 25.74
C CYS A 6 -12.72 -18.18 24.37
N GLY A 7 -11.77 -18.82 23.70
CA GLY A 7 -11.60 -18.66 22.28
C GLY A 7 -12.80 -19.26 21.52
N PRO A 8 -13.11 -18.81 20.30
CA PRO A 8 -14.21 -19.36 19.50
C PRO A 8 -14.02 -20.88 19.35
N ARG A 9 -15.06 -21.66 19.66
CA ARG A 9 -15.03 -23.12 19.53
C ARG A 9 -14.94 -23.46 18.04
N ARG A 10 -13.77 -23.98 17.63
CA ARG A 10 -13.61 -24.53 16.28
C ARG A 10 -14.51 -25.76 16.12
N ASN A 11 -15.15 -25.87 14.95
CA ASN A 11 -15.92 -27.08 14.62
C ASN A 11 -14.94 -28.27 14.49
N PRO A 12 -15.12 -29.40 15.22
CA PRO A 12 -14.22 -30.55 15.16
C PRO A 12 -14.15 -31.22 13.78
N ASN A 13 -15.13 -30.97 12.89
CA ASN A 13 -15.19 -31.52 11.54
C ASN A 13 -14.53 -30.59 10.48
N GLU A 14 -14.04 -29.44 10.88
CA GLU A 14 -13.42 -28.46 10.00
C GLU A 14 -12.08 -28.97 9.44
N LYS A 15 -11.99 -29.08 8.12
CA LYS A 15 -10.75 -29.40 7.41
C LYS A 15 -10.15 -28.10 6.85
N ARG A 16 -8.84 -28.01 6.93
CA ARG A 16 -8.10 -26.81 6.52
C ARG A 16 -7.01 -27.19 5.52
N TYR A 17 -6.93 -26.42 4.43
CA TYR A 17 -5.99 -26.65 3.33
C TYR A 17 -5.28 -25.34 2.97
N ASP A 18 -4.00 -25.42 2.68
CA ASP A 18 -3.25 -24.27 2.17
C ASP A 18 -3.76 -23.90 0.77
N LEU A 19 -4.07 -22.62 0.58
CA LEU A 19 -4.49 -22.06 -0.69
C LEU A 19 -3.50 -21.01 -1.14
N LYS A 20 -3.12 -21.09 -2.41
CA LYS A 20 -2.39 -20.03 -3.12
C LYS A 20 -3.05 -19.82 -4.48
N GLY A 21 -3.12 -18.58 -4.91
CA GLY A 21 -3.72 -18.31 -6.20
C GLY A 21 -3.75 -16.84 -6.56
N LYS A 22 -4.29 -16.56 -7.75
CA LYS A 22 -4.47 -15.21 -8.28
C LYS A 22 -5.95 -14.86 -8.29
N VAL A 23 -6.32 -13.72 -7.75
CA VAL A 23 -7.68 -13.20 -7.81
C VAL A 23 -7.99 -12.77 -9.25
N VAL A 24 -9.06 -13.33 -9.81
CA VAL A 24 -9.55 -13.01 -11.16
C VAL A 24 -10.65 -11.94 -11.10
N ALA A 25 -11.55 -12.06 -10.12
CA ALA A 25 -12.65 -11.13 -9.90
C ALA A 25 -13.09 -11.14 -8.44
N VAL A 26 -13.64 -10.02 -7.97
CA VAL A 26 -14.25 -9.90 -6.63
C VAL A 26 -15.72 -9.50 -6.81
N ASN A 27 -16.61 -10.22 -6.18
CA ASN A 27 -18.05 -9.90 -6.10
C ASN A 27 -18.40 -9.56 -4.64
N LYS A 28 -18.45 -8.26 -4.33
CA LYS A 28 -18.72 -7.77 -2.97
C LYS A 28 -20.16 -8.04 -2.53
N SER A 29 -21.12 -8.07 -3.46
CA SER A 29 -22.53 -8.33 -3.12
C SER A 29 -22.77 -9.78 -2.68
N ASP A 30 -22.01 -10.71 -3.21
CA ASP A 30 -22.15 -12.14 -2.94
C ASP A 30 -21.09 -12.66 -1.96
N HIS A 31 -20.26 -11.76 -1.44
CA HIS A 31 -19.12 -12.09 -0.55
C HIS A 31 -18.21 -13.18 -1.15
N THR A 32 -17.88 -13.07 -2.46
CA THR A 32 -17.04 -14.05 -3.15
C THR A 32 -15.87 -13.41 -3.89
N ALA A 33 -14.76 -14.16 -3.94
CA ALA A 33 -13.65 -13.88 -4.85
C ALA A 33 -13.42 -15.07 -5.78
N THR A 34 -13.37 -14.83 -7.08
CA THR A 34 -12.95 -15.83 -8.06
C THR A 34 -11.43 -15.89 -8.06
N ILE A 35 -10.89 -17.04 -7.70
CA ILE A 35 -9.45 -17.26 -7.56
C ILE A 35 -9.01 -18.36 -8.52
N ALA A 36 -8.01 -18.05 -9.37
CA ALA A 36 -7.24 -19.05 -10.11
C ALA A 36 -6.19 -19.62 -9.16
N HIS A 37 -6.52 -20.71 -8.47
CA HIS A 37 -5.67 -21.30 -7.45
C HIS A 37 -4.76 -22.40 -8.00
N GLU A 38 -3.62 -22.57 -7.32
CA GLU A 38 -2.72 -23.71 -7.53
C GLU A 38 -3.36 -24.99 -7.00
N ASP A 39 -2.67 -26.11 -7.17
CA ASP A 39 -3.09 -27.41 -6.61
C ASP A 39 -3.27 -27.33 -5.09
N ILE A 40 -4.49 -27.55 -4.60
CA ILE A 40 -4.79 -27.61 -3.17
C ILE A 40 -4.58 -29.06 -2.73
N LYS A 41 -3.40 -29.32 -2.19
CA LYS A 41 -2.92 -30.66 -1.86
C LYS A 41 -3.91 -31.43 -0.98
N GLY A 42 -4.32 -32.59 -1.46
CA GLY A 42 -5.25 -33.49 -0.76
C GLY A 42 -6.73 -33.07 -0.86
N TYR A 43 -7.04 -32.05 -1.68
CA TYR A 43 -8.42 -31.61 -1.84
C TYR A 43 -8.85 -31.48 -3.32
N MET A 44 -8.20 -30.59 -4.12
CA MET A 44 -8.55 -30.42 -5.52
C MET A 44 -7.37 -29.93 -6.38
N PRO A 45 -7.36 -30.28 -7.69
CA PRO A 45 -6.34 -29.78 -8.61
C PRO A 45 -6.48 -28.28 -8.89
N ALA A 46 -5.44 -27.66 -9.44
CA ALA A 46 -5.42 -26.26 -9.85
C ALA A 46 -6.60 -25.94 -10.81
N MET A 47 -7.36 -24.92 -10.48
CA MET A 47 -8.48 -24.41 -11.30
C MET A 47 -8.87 -22.98 -10.95
N THR A 48 -9.83 -22.43 -11.68
CA THR A 48 -10.39 -21.10 -11.40
C THR A 48 -11.83 -21.25 -10.93
N MET A 49 -12.14 -20.83 -9.70
CA MET A 49 -13.50 -20.93 -9.16
C MET A 49 -13.80 -19.84 -8.13
N PRO A 50 -15.07 -19.53 -7.85
CA PRO A 50 -15.44 -18.60 -6.78
C PRO A 50 -15.30 -19.27 -5.40
N PHE A 51 -14.76 -18.50 -4.46
CA PHE A 51 -14.67 -18.85 -3.04
C PHE A 51 -15.40 -17.80 -2.20
N LYS A 52 -16.09 -18.24 -1.15
CA LYS A 52 -16.63 -17.34 -0.13
C LYS A 52 -15.48 -16.71 0.67
N ILE A 53 -15.60 -15.42 0.94
CA ILE A 53 -14.72 -14.67 1.84
C ILE A 53 -15.58 -14.19 3.00
N LYS A 54 -15.38 -14.72 4.20
CA LYS A 54 -16.21 -14.38 5.37
C LYS A 54 -15.84 -13.03 5.99
N SER A 55 -14.60 -12.64 5.88
CA SER A 55 -14.11 -11.36 6.39
C SER A 55 -14.45 -10.24 5.40
N ASP A 56 -15.27 -9.28 5.82
CA ASP A 56 -15.56 -8.08 5.03
C ASP A 56 -14.28 -7.28 4.77
N ALA A 57 -13.37 -7.24 5.73
CA ALA A 57 -12.08 -6.59 5.61
C ALA A 57 -11.24 -7.22 4.51
N ASP A 58 -11.11 -8.55 4.48
CA ASP A 58 -10.40 -9.26 3.40
C ASP A 58 -11.04 -9.00 2.04
N LEU A 59 -12.37 -9.04 1.99
CA LEU A 59 -13.12 -8.81 0.76
C LEU A 59 -12.90 -7.39 0.20
N GLU A 60 -12.82 -6.38 1.08
CA GLU A 60 -12.53 -5.00 0.71
C GLU A 60 -11.07 -4.83 0.23
N MET A 61 -10.15 -5.64 0.74
CA MET A 61 -8.74 -5.62 0.37
C MET A 61 -8.45 -6.30 -0.97
N LEU A 62 -9.27 -7.29 -1.36
CA LEU A 62 -9.04 -8.06 -2.58
C LEU A 62 -9.33 -7.24 -3.84
N GLY A 63 -8.44 -7.36 -4.82
CA GLY A 63 -8.60 -6.83 -6.17
C GLY A 63 -8.24 -7.85 -7.23
N ALA A 64 -8.83 -7.70 -8.43
CA ALA A 64 -8.45 -8.53 -9.56
C ALA A 64 -6.96 -8.36 -9.88
N GLY A 65 -6.23 -9.46 -10.02
CA GLY A 65 -4.79 -9.48 -10.25
C GLY A 65 -3.98 -9.80 -9.00
N ASP A 66 -4.52 -9.65 -7.80
CA ASP A 66 -3.81 -9.91 -6.54
C ASP A 66 -3.41 -11.38 -6.43
N GLN A 67 -2.19 -11.62 -5.95
CA GLN A 67 -1.77 -12.94 -5.49
C GLN A 67 -2.19 -13.11 -4.04
N VAL A 68 -2.83 -14.21 -3.74
CA VAL A 68 -3.29 -14.50 -2.39
C VAL A 68 -2.71 -15.80 -1.87
N THR A 69 -2.37 -15.79 -0.60
CA THR A 69 -2.15 -17.00 0.18
C THR A 69 -3.12 -17.01 1.33
N GLY A 70 -3.61 -18.19 1.67
CA GLY A 70 -4.61 -18.31 2.72
C GLY A 70 -4.90 -19.75 3.06
N THR A 71 -5.99 -19.94 3.80
CA THR A 71 -6.48 -21.26 4.19
C THR A 71 -7.89 -21.45 3.63
N LEU A 72 -8.06 -22.46 2.81
CA LEU A 72 -9.39 -22.96 2.48
C LEU A 72 -9.91 -23.77 3.67
N VAL A 73 -10.98 -23.33 4.25
CA VAL A 73 -11.68 -24.02 5.34
C VAL A 73 -12.91 -24.69 4.77
N VAL A 74 -13.09 -25.96 5.07
CA VAL A 74 -14.22 -26.77 4.62
C VAL A 74 -14.84 -27.44 5.84
N ASP A 75 -16.08 -27.15 6.10
CA ASP A 75 -16.88 -27.87 7.09
C ASP A 75 -17.99 -28.70 6.44
N ASP A 76 -18.89 -29.26 7.25
CA ASP A 76 -19.98 -30.14 6.76
C ASP A 76 -21.07 -29.40 5.98
N VAL A 77 -21.07 -28.05 5.98
CA VAL A 77 -22.15 -27.21 5.43
C VAL A 77 -21.66 -26.28 4.33
N GLU A 78 -20.48 -25.67 4.53
CA GLU A 78 -19.96 -24.66 3.62
C GLU A 78 -18.43 -24.68 3.55
N SER A 79 -17.88 -23.93 2.59
CA SER A 79 -16.46 -23.67 2.50
C SER A 79 -16.19 -22.17 2.31
N TRP A 80 -15.07 -21.68 2.84
CA TRP A 80 -14.65 -20.31 2.70
C TRP A 80 -13.14 -20.21 2.71
N VAL A 81 -12.61 -19.08 2.28
CA VAL A 81 -11.17 -18.78 2.33
C VAL A 81 -10.91 -17.73 3.41
N GLU A 82 -9.98 -18.03 4.29
CA GLU A 82 -9.35 -17.09 5.22
C GLU A 82 -8.05 -16.62 4.56
N ILE A 83 -7.96 -15.32 4.27
CA ILE A 83 -6.80 -14.74 3.61
C ILE A 83 -5.71 -14.51 4.65
N ALA A 84 -4.53 -15.09 4.44
CA ALA A 84 -3.37 -14.90 5.31
C ALA A 84 -2.45 -13.79 4.79
N ALA A 85 -2.34 -13.63 3.46
CA ALA A 85 -1.59 -12.56 2.85
C ALA A 85 -2.15 -12.22 1.45
N ILE A 86 -2.13 -10.94 1.14
CA ILE A 86 -2.41 -10.42 -0.19
C ILE A 86 -1.10 -9.78 -0.68
N VAL A 87 -0.54 -10.34 -1.73
CA VAL A 87 0.50 -9.67 -2.51
C VAL A 87 -0.21 -9.11 -3.73
N GLU A 88 -0.24 -7.81 -3.87
CA GLU A 88 -0.75 -7.21 -5.11
C GLU A 88 0.06 -7.83 -6.24
N GLY A 89 -0.63 -8.59 -7.09
CA GLY A 89 0.03 -9.28 -8.19
C GLY A 89 0.74 -8.26 -9.04
N PRO A 90 1.81 -8.69 -9.75
CA PRO A 90 2.28 -7.90 -10.85
C PRO A 90 1.07 -7.75 -11.75
N VAL A 91 0.44 -6.62 -11.62
CA VAL A 91 -0.45 -6.22 -12.66
C VAL A 91 0.49 -6.05 -13.84
N THR A 92 0.56 -7.06 -14.71
CA THR A 92 0.94 -6.84 -16.08
C THR A 92 -0.15 -5.94 -16.64
N ILE A 93 -0.26 -4.76 -16.04
CA ILE A 93 -1.07 -3.69 -16.53
C ILE A 93 -0.24 -3.16 -17.68
N SER A 94 -0.64 -3.49 -18.86
CA SER A 94 -0.71 -2.46 -19.88
C SER A 94 -1.10 -1.20 -19.10
N GLN A 95 -0.28 -0.15 -19.14
CA GLN A 95 -0.40 1.08 -18.33
C GLN A 95 -1.77 1.80 -18.42
N ASN A 96 -2.77 1.17 -19.02
CA ASN A 96 -4.09 1.67 -19.40
C ASN A 96 -5.27 0.84 -18.86
N VAL A 97 -5.11 -0.01 -17.83
CA VAL A 97 -6.28 -0.68 -17.25
C VAL A 97 -6.93 0.25 -16.23
N ASP A 98 -8.13 0.69 -16.55
CA ASP A 98 -9.00 1.43 -15.64
C ASP A 98 -9.36 0.53 -14.44
N VAL A 99 -8.88 0.86 -13.25
CA VAL A 99 -9.32 0.24 -12.01
C VAL A 99 -10.44 1.11 -11.43
N PRO A 100 -11.64 0.56 -11.24
CA PRO A 100 -12.73 1.33 -10.63
C PRO A 100 -12.31 1.95 -9.29
N GLY A 101 -12.54 3.25 -9.15
CA GLY A 101 -12.22 3.98 -7.91
C GLY A 101 -10.80 4.57 -7.83
N GLU A 102 -9.89 4.26 -8.77
CA GLU A 102 -8.59 4.92 -8.83
C GLU A 102 -8.58 6.11 -9.80
N PRO A 103 -7.85 7.19 -9.47
CA PRO A 103 -7.74 8.35 -10.36
C PRO A 103 -6.92 8.00 -11.60
N LYS A 104 -7.33 8.55 -12.75
CA LYS A 104 -6.64 8.35 -14.04
C LYS A 104 -5.53 9.39 -14.24
N PRO A 105 -4.49 9.08 -15.02
CA PRO A 105 -3.53 10.10 -15.45
C PRO A 105 -4.25 11.33 -16.03
N GLY A 106 -3.80 12.53 -15.63
CA GLY A 106 -4.42 13.80 -15.98
C GLY A 106 -5.51 14.28 -15.02
N THR A 107 -5.92 13.46 -14.03
CA THR A 107 -6.86 13.88 -12.97
C THR A 107 -6.21 14.94 -12.09
N ASP A 108 -6.93 16.02 -11.77
CA ASP A 108 -6.49 17.01 -10.79
C ASP A 108 -6.43 16.37 -9.40
N VAL A 109 -5.28 16.47 -8.74
CA VAL A 109 -5.10 15.97 -7.38
C VAL A 109 -5.64 17.02 -6.40
N PRO A 110 -6.57 16.64 -5.50
CA PRO A 110 -7.08 17.55 -4.48
C PRO A 110 -5.97 18.06 -3.55
N ASP A 111 -6.17 19.23 -2.98
CA ASP A 111 -5.24 19.82 -2.02
C ASP A 111 -5.39 19.17 -0.65
N PHE A 112 -4.78 18.02 -0.47
CA PHE A 112 -4.77 17.34 0.82
C PHE A 112 -3.82 18.03 1.80
N GLY A 113 -4.32 18.28 3.02
CA GLY A 113 -3.53 18.82 4.12
C GLY A 113 -2.97 17.69 4.99
N LEU A 114 -1.71 17.83 5.40
CA LEU A 114 -1.00 16.88 6.25
C LEU A 114 -0.13 17.63 7.26
N VAL A 115 0.55 16.90 8.14
CA VAL A 115 1.55 17.42 9.09
C VAL A 115 2.86 16.72 8.82
N ASN A 116 3.92 17.48 8.54
CA ASN A 116 5.22 16.89 8.22
C ASN A 116 6.01 16.48 9.49
N GLN A 117 7.18 15.90 9.31
CA GLN A 117 8.08 15.43 10.37
C GLN A 117 8.56 16.55 11.32
N ASP A 118 8.42 17.81 10.95
CA ASP A 118 8.73 18.97 11.80
C ASP A 118 7.50 19.49 12.57
N GLY A 119 6.36 18.82 12.44
CA GLY A 119 5.10 19.26 13.03
C GLY A 119 4.45 20.44 12.30
N LYS A 120 4.93 20.78 11.10
CA LYS A 120 4.39 21.86 10.28
C LYS A 120 3.25 21.36 9.40
N ARG A 121 2.20 22.18 9.30
CA ARG A 121 1.14 21.95 8.34
C ARG A 121 1.67 22.10 6.92
N ILE A 122 1.41 21.12 6.08
CA ILE A 122 1.74 21.10 4.66
C ILE A 122 0.49 20.79 3.84
N HIS A 123 0.51 21.20 2.58
CA HIS A 123 -0.56 20.97 1.62
C HIS A 123 0.04 20.49 0.30
N LEU A 124 -0.62 19.57 -0.41
CA LEU A 124 -0.09 19.08 -1.69
C LEU A 124 0.06 20.21 -2.73
N ALA A 125 -0.81 21.22 -2.67
CA ALA A 125 -0.73 22.37 -3.56
C ALA A 125 0.58 23.18 -3.44
N GLN A 126 1.29 23.11 -2.30
CA GLN A 126 2.57 23.82 -2.12
C GLN A 126 3.70 23.27 -3.00
N TYR A 127 3.54 22.04 -3.49
CA TYR A 127 4.53 21.40 -4.37
C TYR A 127 4.29 21.68 -5.85
N ARG A 128 3.22 22.43 -6.22
CA ARG A 128 3.01 22.86 -7.61
C ARG A 128 4.22 23.63 -8.14
N GLY A 129 4.53 23.44 -9.41
CA GLY A 129 5.76 23.91 -10.03
C GLY A 129 6.93 22.93 -9.89
N ARG A 130 6.78 21.87 -9.08
CA ARG A 130 7.72 20.73 -8.98
C ARG A 130 7.01 19.42 -9.29
N ALA A 131 7.73 18.46 -9.84
CA ALA A 131 7.23 17.10 -9.95
C ALA A 131 7.33 16.43 -8.58
N LEU A 132 6.22 15.89 -8.09
CA LEU A 132 6.12 15.26 -6.78
C LEU A 132 6.02 13.73 -6.93
N ALA A 133 6.92 13.00 -6.29
CA ALA A 133 6.74 11.57 -6.07
C ALA A 133 6.30 11.34 -4.61
N LEU A 134 5.20 10.63 -4.41
CA LEU A 134 4.73 10.26 -3.08
C LEU A 134 4.53 8.75 -2.94
N THR A 135 4.75 8.24 -1.73
CA THR A 135 4.49 6.84 -1.37
C THR A 135 3.88 6.77 0.03
N PHE A 136 3.31 5.62 0.33
CA PHE A 136 2.65 5.36 1.61
C PHE A 136 3.39 4.28 2.38
N ILE A 137 3.55 4.50 3.70
CA ILE A 137 4.21 3.56 4.63
C ILE A 137 3.53 3.59 6.00
N TYR A 138 3.93 2.69 6.87
CA TYR A 138 3.89 2.88 8.31
C TYR A 138 5.21 2.38 8.94
N THR A 139 5.67 3.06 10.01
CA THR A 139 7.05 2.88 10.48
C THR A 139 7.29 1.55 11.17
N ARG A 140 6.22 0.91 11.69
CA ARG A 140 6.26 -0.38 12.39
C ARG A 140 6.10 -1.59 11.48
N CYS A 141 6.10 -1.40 10.14
CA CYS A 141 5.91 -2.50 9.20
C CYS A 141 6.99 -3.57 9.37
N PRO A 142 6.63 -4.82 9.71
CA PRO A 142 7.60 -5.87 9.94
C PRO A 142 8.11 -6.51 8.63
N MET A 143 7.50 -6.16 7.49
CA MET A 143 7.78 -6.78 6.20
C MET A 143 8.91 -6.05 5.46
N PRO A 144 10.08 -6.70 5.24
CA PRO A 144 11.25 -6.04 4.61
C PRO A 144 11.01 -5.67 3.15
N ASP A 145 10.11 -6.35 2.47
CA ASP A 145 9.76 -6.19 1.06
C ASP A 145 8.57 -5.25 0.81
N GLN A 146 8.08 -4.58 1.84
CA GLN A 146 6.98 -3.61 1.77
C GLN A 146 7.45 -2.19 2.14
N CYS A 147 7.04 -1.64 3.28
CA CYS A 147 7.34 -0.26 3.67
C CYS A 147 8.85 0.04 3.72
N THR A 148 9.66 -0.91 4.24
CA THR A 148 11.11 -0.79 4.26
C THR A 148 11.69 -0.70 2.84
N LEU A 149 11.21 -1.54 1.91
CA LEU A 149 11.62 -1.49 0.51
C LEU A 149 11.22 -0.16 -0.15
N MET A 150 9.99 0.34 0.10
CA MET A 150 9.54 1.64 -0.42
C MET A 150 10.45 2.77 0.05
N SER A 151 10.79 2.80 1.33
CA SER A 151 11.69 3.81 1.89
C SER A 151 13.11 3.70 1.34
N ASN A 152 13.64 2.50 1.18
CA ASN A 152 14.95 2.27 0.55
C ASN A 152 14.97 2.70 -0.92
N ASN A 153 13.89 2.42 -1.66
CA ASN A 153 13.74 2.87 -3.04
C ASN A 153 13.68 4.40 -3.13
N PHE A 154 12.98 5.07 -2.22
CA PHE A 154 12.93 6.54 -2.17
C PHE A 154 14.29 7.13 -1.80
N ALA A 155 15.04 6.51 -0.90
CA ALA A 155 16.43 6.89 -0.62
C ALA A 155 17.32 6.80 -1.87
N ALA A 156 17.18 5.71 -2.64
CA ALA A 156 17.93 5.54 -3.88
C ALA A 156 17.53 6.58 -4.95
N ILE A 157 16.24 6.93 -5.05
CA ILE A 157 15.73 7.99 -5.94
C ILE A 157 16.33 9.33 -5.53
N ASP A 158 16.28 9.69 -4.23
CA ASP A 158 16.83 10.95 -3.73
C ASP A 158 18.33 11.08 -4.04
N GLN A 159 19.11 10.02 -3.77
CA GLN A 159 20.54 9.97 -4.07
C GLN A 159 20.85 10.12 -5.56
N GLU A 160 20.03 9.52 -6.43
CA GLU A 160 20.23 9.63 -7.89
C GLU A 160 19.88 11.03 -8.40
N LEU A 161 18.79 11.62 -7.90
CA LEU A 161 18.39 12.99 -8.26
C LEU A 161 19.41 14.04 -7.77
N GLN A 162 20.05 13.84 -6.61
CA GLN A 162 21.10 14.75 -6.10
C GLN A 162 22.28 14.90 -7.06
N LYS A 163 22.54 13.91 -7.91
CA LYS A 163 23.60 14.00 -8.94
C LYS A 163 23.21 14.92 -10.09
N GLN A 164 21.97 15.40 -10.13
CA GLN A 164 21.36 16.18 -11.20
C GLN A 164 20.70 17.45 -10.63
N PRO A 165 21.48 18.49 -10.28
CA PRO A 165 20.98 19.66 -9.52
C PRO A 165 19.74 20.33 -10.14
N ASP A 166 19.70 20.44 -11.47
CA ASP A 166 18.59 21.10 -12.17
C ASP A 166 17.27 20.30 -12.05
N VAL A 167 17.35 18.97 -12.08
CA VAL A 167 16.20 18.07 -11.87
C VAL A 167 15.82 18.05 -10.40
N TYR A 168 16.81 17.93 -9.51
CA TYR A 168 16.61 17.93 -8.05
C TYR A 168 15.83 19.15 -7.58
N ALA A 169 16.19 20.35 -8.06
CA ALA A 169 15.48 21.60 -7.73
C ALA A 169 14.02 21.63 -8.17
N LYS A 170 13.67 20.88 -9.23
CA LYS A 170 12.32 20.81 -9.82
C LYS A 170 11.53 19.58 -9.39
N THR A 171 12.04 18.79 -8.45
CA THR A 171 11.40 17.58 -7.93
C THR A 171 11.22 17.65 -6.43
N HIS A 172 10.36 16.81 -5.89
CA HIS A 172 10.17 16.64 -4.45
C HIS A 172 9.69 15.22 -4.14
N LEU A 173 10.11 14.69 -3.00
CA LEU A 173 9.70 13.38 -2.51
C LEU A 173 8.88 13.52 -1.23
N LEU A 174 7.79 12.78 -1.10
CA LEU A 174 6.91 12.79 0.07
C LEU A 174 6.57 11.36 0.46
N THR A 175 6.88 10.99 1.67
CA THR A 175 6.46 9.71 2.26
C THR A 175 5.36 9.98 3.29
N ILE A 176 4.20 9.34 3.11
CA ILE A 176 3.01 9.56 3.95
C ILE A 176 2.78 8.31 4.80
N SER A 177 2.73 8.49 6.11
CA SER A 177 2.29 7.41 6.99
C SER A 177 0.77 7.32 7.06
N PHE A 178 0.25 6.09 6.96
CA PHE A 178 -1.16 5.78 7.18
C PHE A 178 -1.46 5.20 8.58
N ASP A 179 -0.51 5.29 9.51
CA ASP A 179 -0.67 4.92 10.93
C ASP A 179 -0.52 6.17 11.84
N PRO A 180 -1.45 7.14 11.74
CA PRO A 180 -1.32 8.44 12.42
C PRO A 180 -1.36 8.35 13.94
N GLU A 181 -1.89 7.27 14.50
CA GLU A 181 -1.96 7.07 15.94
C GLU A 181 -0.58 6.78 16.55
N TYR A 182 0.28 6.11 15.81
CA TYR A 182 1.65 5.80 16.23
C TYR A 182 2.68 6.74 15.59
N ASP A 183 2.59 6.99 14.31
CA ASP A 183 3.57 7.70 13.50
C ASP A 183 3.47 9.23 13.68
N SER A 184 3.78 9.70 14.90
CA SER A 184 3.85 11.13 15.18
C SER A 184 4.96 11.81 14.34
N PRO A 185 4.95 13.14 14.19
CA PRO A 185 6.02 13.89 13.53
C PRO A 185 7.41 13.52 14.01
N LYS A 186 7.58 13.34 15.32
CA LYS A 186 8.87 12.94 15.93
C LYS A 186 9.32 11.55 15.49
N VAL A 187 8.39 10.59 15.41
CA VAL A 187 8.66 9.22 14.92
C VAL A 187 9.06 9.28 13.46
N LEU A 188 8.30 10.00 12.63
CA LEU A 188 8.58 10.17 11.21
C LEU A 188 9.92 10.87 10.96
N ARG A 189 10.30 11.86 11.78
CA ARG A 189 11.61 12.50 11.68
C ARG A 189 12.74 11.49 11.91
N SER A 190 12.63 10.67 12.95
CA SER A 190 13.66 9.66 13.26
C SER A 190 13.74 8.59 12.17
N TYR A 191 12.58 8.13 11.69
CA TYR A 191 12.48 7.16 10.61
C TYR A 191 13.08 7.70 9.29
N GLY A 192 12.69 8.90 8.88
CA GLY A 192 13.21 9.54 7.68
C GLY A 192 14.71 9.78 7.74
N ALA A 193 15.23 10.26 8.87
CA ALA A 193 16.66 10.47 9.06
C ALA A 193 17.47 9.17 8.96
N SER A 194 16.93 8.05 9.43
CA SER A 194 17.59 6.74 9.30
C SER A 194 17.65 6.25 7.85
N HIS A 195 16.59 6.47 7.06
CA HIS A 195 16.55 6.05 5.66
C HIS A 195 17.34 6.98 4.72
N SER A 196 17.38 8.29 4.99
CA SER A 196 18.20 9.23 4.21
C SER A 196 19.71 9.02 4.41
N GLY A 197 20.09 8.32 5.46
CA GLY A 197 21.48 8.11 5.85
C GLY A 197 22.18 9.35 6.42
N ARG A 198 21.45 10.46 6.60
CA ARG A 198 21.99 11.73 7.12
C ARG A 198 21.79 11.91 8.62
N TYR A 199 20.97 11.07 9.23
CA TYR A 199 20.67 11.06 10.67
C TYR A 199 20.35 12.46 11.23
N THR A 200 21.27 13.06 12.02
CA THR A 200 21.06 14.35 12.65
C THR A 200 21.16 15.54 11.70
N ASP A 201 21.77 15.36 10.55
CA ASP A 201 22.02 16.42 9.55
C ASP A 201 20.93 16.49 8.47
N GLU A 202 19.90 15.61 8.56
CA GLU A 202 18.79 15.61 7.60
C GLU A 202 17.92 16.86 7.77
N THR A 203 17.80 17.62 6.70
CA THR A 203 17.03 18.88 6.65
C THR A 203 15.63 18.70 6.08
N PHE A 204 15.33 17.55 5.47
CA PHE A 204 14.04 17.22 4.85
C PHE A 204 13.57 18.22 3.76
N GLN A 205 14.50 18.91 3.11
CA GLN A 205 14.16 19.93 2.11
C GLN A 205 13.68 19.35 0.78
N HIS A 206 14.10 18.13 0.43
CA HIS A 206 13.73 17.46 -0.81
C HIS A 206 12.88 16.22 -0.58
N TRP A 207 13.09 15.51 0.51
CA TRP A 207 12.33 14.34 0.89
C TRP A 207 11.71 14.54 2.27
N GLU A 208 10.39 14.79 2.29
CA GLU A 208 9.61 14.98 3.51
C GLU A 208 8.85 13.71 3.90
N PHE A 209 8.55 13.61 5.19
CA PHE A 209 7.72 12.56 5.77
C PHE A 209 6.52 13.22 6.45
N ALA A 210 5.31 12.72 6.20
CA ALA A 210 4.11 13.34 6.70
C ALA A 210 3.09 12.33 7.21
N THR A 211 2.20 12.79 8.05
CA THR A 211 0.99 12.12 8.51
C THR A 211 -0.12 13.17 8.66
N GLY A 212 -1.23 12.84 9.26
CA GLY A 212 -2.34 13.77 9.49
C GLY A 212 -3.28 13.25 10.55
N SER A 213 -4.46 13.81 10.65
CA SER A 213 -5.55 13.16 11.38
C SER A 213 -5.97 11.86 10.65
N PRO A 214 -6.61 10.90 11.32
CA PRO A 214 -7.11 9.69 10.69
C PRO A 214 -7.96 9.95 9.44
N ASP A 215 -8.80 10.98 9.47
CA ASP A 215 -9.66 11.34 8.33
C ASP A 215 -8.88 11.93 7.16
N GLU A 216 -7.85 12.75 7.41
CA GLU A 216 -6.98 13.31 6.37
C GLU A 216 -6.18 12.22 5.68
N VAL A 217 -5.57 11.33 6.46
CA VAL A 217 -4.82 10.20 5.95
C VAL A 217 -5.72 9.24 5.16
N LYS A 218 -6.90 8.94 5.69
CA LYS A 218 -7.91 8.12 5.01
C LYS A 218 -8.34 8.75 3.68
N GLY A 219 -8.56 10.07 3.66
CA GLY A 219 -8.98 10.79 2.45
C GLY A 219 -7.96 10.69 1.31
N ILE A 220 -6.68 10.95 1.60
CA ILE A 220 -5.62 10.86 0.58
C ILE A 220 -5.35 9.41 0.15
N ALA A 221 -5.37 8.46 1.09
CA ALA A 221 -5.22 7.05 0.82
C ALA A 221 -6.33 6.54 -0.13
N GLN A 222 -7.58 6.83 0.19
CA GLN A 222 -8.72 6.44 -0.64
C GLN A 222 -8.67 7.07 -2.03
N PHE A 223 -8.27 8.34 -2.16
CA PHE A 223 -8.15 8.99 -3.45
C PHE A 223 -7.17 8.26 -4.37
N PHE A 224 -6.02 7.79 -3.85
CA PHE A 224 -5.04 7.05 -4.63
C PHE A 224 -5.26 5.53 -4.65
N GLY A 225 -6.39 5.05 -4.14
CA GLY A 225 -6.73 3.63 -4.14
C GLY A 225 -5.85 2.79 -3.20
N LEU A 226 -5.21 3.41 -2.20
CA LEU A 226 -4.53 2.68 -1.14
C LEU A 226 -5.60 2.04 -0.24
N ARG A 227 -5.51 0.74 -0.10
CA ARG A 227 -6.37 -0.05 0.81
C ARG A 227 -5.53 -0.42 2.02
N TYR A 228 -6.03 -0.16 3.21
CA TYR A 228 -5.40 -0.58 4.47
C TYR A 228 -6.47 -0.75 5.56
N PHE A 229 -6.21 -1.65 6.49
CA PHE A 229 -7.00 -1.80 7.70
C PHE A 229 -6.15 -2.37 8.83
N HIS A 230 -6.55 -2.09 10.06
CA HIS A 230 -5.91 -2.64 11.25
C HIS A 230 -6.50 -4.02 11.54
N ASP A 231 -5.65 -5.04 11.58
CA ASP A 231 -6.05 -6.38 12.00
C ASP A 231 -6.09 -6.45 13.53
N THR A 232 -7.31 -6.31 14.07
CA THR A 232 -7.55 -6.40 15.52
C THR A 232 -7.86 -7.83 15.97
N GLU A 233 -8.06 -8.77 15.04
CA GLU A 233 -8.46 -10.14 15.35
C GLU A 233 -7.28 -11.09 15.56
N SER A 234 -6.15 -10.86 14.90
CA SER A 234 -4.96 -11.73 15.02
C SER A 234 -4.22 -11.56 16.36
N GLY A 235 -4.56 -10.56 17.17
CA GLY A 235 -3.84 -10.23 18.39
C GLY A 235 -2.43 -9.66 18.15
N GLN A 236 -2.05 -9.47 16.89
CA GLN A 236 -0.88 -8.75 16.45
C GLN A 236 -1.36 -7.41 15.93
N ASP A 237 -0.83 -6.31 16.45
CA ASP A 237 -1.14 -4.94 15.98
C ASP A 237 -0.49 -4.72 14.59
N GLN A 238 -1.03 -5.41 13.59
CA GLN A 238 -0.55 -5.37 12.21
C GLN A 238 -1.54 -4.59 11.33
N VAL A 239 -1.00 -3.86 10.37
CA VAL A 239 -1.79 -3.21 9.34
C VAL A 239 -1.59 -3.96 8.03
N ILE A 240 -2.68 -4.54 7.53
CA ILE A 240 -2.70 -5.13 6.19
C ILE A 240 -2.95 -3.99 5.21
N HIS A 241 -2.14 -3.88 4.18
CA HIS A 241 -2.24 -2.77 3.23
C HIS A 241 -1.75 -3.14 1.83
N SER A 242 -2.28 -2.42 0.86
CA SER A 242 -1.73 -2.39 -0.49
C SER A 242 -0.57 -1.38 -0.60
N LEU A 243 0.21 -1.43 -1.66
CA LEU A 243 1.28 -0.47 -1.91
C LEU A 243 0.92 0.46 -3.07
N ARG A 244 1.17 1.75 -2.87
CA ARG A 244 0.97 2.80 -3.87
C ARG A 244 2.14 3.76 -3.88
N THR A 245 2.64 4.03 -5.08
CA THR A 245 3.57 5.14 -5.33
C THR A 245 3.02 5.96 -6.47
N VAL A 246 3.00 7.27 -6.30
CA VAL A 246 2.28 8.19 -7.17
C VAL A 246 3.21 9.29 -7.66
N LEU A 247 3.12 9.63 -8.94
CA LEU A 247 3.78 10.79 -9.52
C LEU A 247 2.74 11.84 -9.89
N ILE A 248 2.97 13.05 -9.41
CA ILE A 248 2.13 14.23 -9.69
C ILE A 248 2.99 15.23 -10.45
N GLY A 249 2.45 15.74 -11.56
CA GLY A 249 3.11 16.72 -12.39
C GLY A 249 3.20 18.11 -11.72
N PRO A 250 4.07 19.01 -12.25
CA PRO A 250 4.17 20.39 -11.76
C PRO A 250 2.84 21.15 -11.83
N ASP A 251 1.94 20.73 -12.70
CA ASP A 251 0.58 21.27 -12.86
C ASP A 251 -0.42 20.79 -11.78
N GLY A 252 0.01 19.90 -10.90
CA GLY A 252 -0.83 19.32 -9.84
C GLY A 252 -1.73 18.19 -10.31
N LYS A 253 -1.49 17.65 -11.51
CA LYS A 253 -2.25 16.52 -12.04
C LYS A 253 -1.52 15.20 -11.82
N LEU A 254 -2.30 14.13 -11.62
CA LEU A 254 -1.76 12.80 -11.59
C LEU A 254 -1.05 12.48 -12.91
N PHE A 255 0.23 12.18 -12.85
CA PHE A 255 1.00 11.72 -13.99
C PHE A 255 0.96 10.19 -14.11
N LYS A 256 1.25 9.49 -13.02
CA LYS A 256 1.32 8.02 -13.00
C LYS A 256 1.10 7.46 -11.60
N LEU A 257 0.51 6.29 -11.53
CA LEU A 257 0.31 5.54 -10.30
C LEU A 257 0.98 4.17 -10.46
N TYR A 258 1.88 3.85 -9.54
CA TYR A 258 2.54 2.56 -9.45
C TYR A 258 1.90 1.74 -8.33
N ARG A 259 1.62 0.49 -8.62
CA ARG A 259 1.06 -0.48 -7.67
C ARG A 259 2.12 -1.49 -7.28
N GLY A 260 2.00 -2.02 -6.05
CA GLY A 260 2.93 -3.04 -5.57
C GLY A 260 4.36 -2.53 -5.37
N ASN A 261 5.30 -3.46 -5.33
CA ASN A 261 6.71 -3.22 -5.00
C ASN A 261 7.69 -3.61 -6.12
N GLU A 262 7.20 -3.97 -7.30
CA GLU A 262 8.05 -4.47 -8.39
C GLU A 262 8.73 -3.38 -9.22
N TRP A 263 8.25 -2.13 -9.14
CA TRP A 263 8.85 -1.01 -9.84
C TRP A 263 10.27 -0.70 -9.32
N LYS A 264 11.12 -0.16 -10.16
CA LYS A 264 12.52 0.13 -9.84
C LYS A 264 12.75 1.63 -9.67
N PRO A 265 13.66 2.06 -8.77
CA PRO A 265 14.01 3.48 -8.59
C PRO A 265 14.32 4.21 -9.90
N ALA A 266 15.01 3.56 -10.84
CA ALA A 266 15.33 4.14 -12.13
C ALA A 266 14.10 4.52 -12.98
N GLU A 267 12.98 3.79 -12.85
CA GLU A 267 11.74 4.12 -13.55
C GLU A 267 11.16 5.44 -13.02
N ILE A 268 11.11 5.61 -11.69
CA ILE A 268 10.65 6.83 -11.05
C ILE A 268 11.56 8.01 -11.39
N VAL A 269 12.88 7.82 -11.36
CA VAL A 269 13.86 8.85 -11.74
C VAL A 269 13.64 9.32 -13.17
N ASN A 270 13.49 8.41 -14.12
CA ASN A 270 13.24 8.74 -15.53
C ASN A 270 11.93 9.52 -15.72
N ASP A 271 10.87 9.11 -15.03
CA ASP A 271 9.58 9.80 -15.09
C ASP A 271 9.67 11.22 -14.47
N LEU A 272 10.37 11.37 -13.33
CA LEU A 272 10.60 12.67 -12.70
C LEU A 272 11.48 13.60 -13.56
N GLN A 273 12.51 13.07 -14.23
CA GLN A 273 13.31 13.81 -15.21
C GLN A 273 12.44 14.35 -16.36
N SER A 274 11.57 13.49 -16.89
CA SER A 274 10.63 13.89 -17.96
C SER A 274 9.67 14.99 -17.51
N LEU A 275 9.20 14.94 -16.27
CA LEU A 275 8.32 15.96 -15.69
C LEU A 275 9.05 17.27 -15.39
N ALA A 276 10.31 17.22 -14.96
CA ALA A 276 11.12 18.39 -14.65
C ALA A 276 11.52 19.22 -15.91
N GLN A 277 11.38 18.64 -17.09
CA GLN A 277 11.67 19.31 -18.38
C GLN A 277 10.45 20.05 -18.96
N LYS A 278 9.27 19.81 -18.40
CA LYS A 278 8.03 20.49 -18.82
C LYS A 278 7.85 21.81 -18.08
#